data_ce8ff08f1919a232e42f2e0f9f9d7b43
#
_entry.id   ce8ff08f1919a232e42f2e0f9f9d7b43
#
_cell.length_a   1.000
_cell.length_b   1.000
_cell.length_c   1.000
_cell.angle_alpha   90.00
_cell.angle_beta   90.00
_cell.angle_gamma   90.00
#
_symmetry.space_group_name_H-M   'P 1'
#
loop_
_entity.id
_entity.type
_entity.pdbx_description
1 polymer ?
#
loop_
_entity_poly.entity_id
_entity_poly.type
_entity_poly.pdbx_seq_one_letter_code
_entity_poly.pdbx_strand_id
1 'polypeptide(L)'
;MRRRRRFAMGALRTSAAAGAAAAVGLIVLPAVAQSPGGIAGVTAAGAEPQLVQEGFVFTEGPLGTTDGGLYFSDIRPNRIYRLEPNGKIALVREQSNGANGLALTRDGDLLAAEGDGKRISKRSRDGTLTTVTEGIAGKPFLAPNDLILDTKGGMYITDPGPRPVVPGRTAYVYYLPAGAKEPIVIDDQIARPNGLTLIRDGRTLIVDDTLGPAVYAYDVQPDGSVKNKRVFAQLRDIPEGKESGADGMALDREDRVYITTVAGVQVFDAAGKYLGTIKVARQPANAAFSGPDKRVLYITAREGLYRLDMLAQGPDRIGK
;
A
#
# COMPACT_ATOMS: atom_id res chain seq x y z
N MET A 1 -28.06 -0.06 85.01
CA MET A 1 -28.31 -1.52 85.10
C MET A 1 -27.24 -2.30 84.35
N ARG A 2 -26.60 -3.14 85.10
CA ARG A 2 -25.44 -3.99 84.71
C ARG A 2 -25.92 -5.07 83.73
N ARG A 3 -25.10 -5.44 82.71
CA ARG A 3 -24.81 -6.85 82.39
C ARG A 3 -23.47 -7.02 81.65
N ARG A 4 -22.61 -7.75 82.28
CA ARG A 4 -21.33 -8.31 81.81
C ARG A 4 -21.63 -9.44 80.81
N ARG A 5 -20.80 -9.63 79.77
CA ARG A 5 -20.48 -10.94 79.17
C ARG A 5 -19.07 -10.92 78.58
N ARG A 6 -18.31 -11.70 79.14
CA ARG A 6 -17.34 -12.78 78.97
C ARG A 6 -16.56 -12.76 77.67
N PHE A 7 -15.26 -12.77 77.89
CA PHE A 7 -14.20 -13.15 76.95
C PHE A 7 -14.34 -14.61 76.53
N ALA A 8 -14.07 -14.91 75.21
CA ALA A 8 -13.70 -16.23 74.76
C ALA A 8 -12.47 -16.06 73.85
N MET A 9 -11.36 -16.64 74.25
CA MET A 9 -10.13 -16.80 73.48
C MET A 9 -10.40 -17.84 72.39
N GLY A 10 -10.13 -17.49 71.14
CA GLY A 10 -10.13 -18.38 69.98
C GLY A 10 -8.76 -18.43 69.34
N ALA A 11 -8.23 -19.61 69.17
CA ALA A 11 -6.88 -19.94 68.77
C ALA A 11 -6.47 -19.44 67.39
N LEU A 12 -5.24 -18.96 67.26
CA LEU A 12 -4.54 -18.72 66.00
C LEU A 12 -4.39 -20.02 65.22
N ARG A 13 -4.93 -20.07 64.03
CA ARG A 13 -4.54 -21.03 63.00
C ARG A 13 -3.70 -20.29 61.94
N THR A 14 -2.47 -20.65 61.87
CA THR A 14 -1.54 -20.27 60.78
C THR A 14 -1.91 -21.01 59.52
N SER A 15 -2.38 -20.24 58.49
CA SER A 15 -2.59 -20.77 57.15
C SER A 15 -1.34 -20.42 56.31
N ALA A 16 -0.63 -21.44 55.87
CA ALA A 16 0.44 -21.33 54.90
C ALA A 16 -0.16 -20.96 53.52
N ALA A 17 0.23 -19.81 52.99
CA ALA A 17 -0.10 -19.44 51.63
C ALA A 17 0.86 -20.16 50.66
N ALA A 18 0.34 -21.10 49.89
CA ALA A 18 1.05 -21.69 48.77
C ALA A 18 1.02 -20.70 47.61
N GLY A 19 2.17 -20.12 47.25
CA GLY A 19 2.34 -19.30 46.07
C GLY A 19 2.23 -20.13 44.80
N ALA A 20 1.18 -19.92 44.03
CA ALA A 20 1.09 -20.46 42.67
C ALA A 20 1.89 -19.52 41.72
N ALA A 21 3.03 -20.01 41.25
CA ALA A 21 3.77 -19.36 40.15
C ALA A 21 2.98 -19.58 38.83
N ALA A 22 2.38 -18.54 38.31
CA ALA A 22 1.80 -18.53 36.97
C ALA A 22 2.93 -18.57 35.92
N ALA A 23 3.10 -19.72 35.28
CA ALA A 23 3.95 -19.82 34.09
C ALA A 23 3.26 -19.09 32.93
N VAL A 24 3.82 -17.95 32.52
CA VAL A 24 3.43 -17.27 31.28
C VAL A 24 4.00 -18.08 30.13
N GLY A 25 3.15 -18.95 29.57
CA GLY A 25 3.48 -19.68 28.35
C GLY A 25 3.53 -18.68 27.18
N LEU A 26 4.71 -18.51 26.59
CA LEU A 26 4.86 -17.82 25.31
C LEU A 26 4.09 -18.64 24.27
N ILE A 27 2.92 -18.14 23.81
CA ILE A 27 2.23 -18.71 22.66
C ILE A 27 2.99 -18.26 21.43
N VAL A 28 3.92 -19.10 20.96
CA VAL A 28 4.51 -18.98 19.63
C VAL A 28 3.42 -19.39 18.66
N LEU A 29 2.76 -18.40 18.03
CA LEU A 29 1.87 -18.66 16.90
C LEU A 29 2.70 -19.30 15.79
N PRO A 30 2.24 -20.42 15.20
CA PRO A 30 2.98 -21.02 14.09
C PRO A 30 3.01 -20.03 12.93
N ALA A 31 4.20 -19.78 12.41
CA ALA A 31 4.36 -19.09 11.14
C ALA A 31 3.54 -19.87 10.09
N VAL A 32 2.57 -19.21 9.47
CA VAL A 32 1.79 -19.81 8.38
C VAL A 32 2.77 -20.06 7.23
N ALA A 33 3.18 -21.32 7.08
CA ALA A 33 4.10 -21.72 6.03
C ALA A 33 3.51 -21.36 4.66
N GLN A 34 4.31 -20.70 3.84
CA GLN A 34 4.02 -20.59 2.41
C GLN A 34 3.92 -22.01 1.82
N SER A 35 3.07 -22.18 0.82
CA SER A 35 3.05 -23.44 0.07
C SER A 35 4.46 -23.75 -0.44
N PRO A 36 5.01 -24.97 -0.24
CA PRO A 36 6.39 -25.30 -0.60
C PRO A 36 6.74 -25.07 -2.08
N GLY A 37 5.75 -24.78 -2.94
CA GLY A 37 5.88 -24.78 -4.40
C GLY A 37 6.11 -23.42 -5.07
N GLY A 38 6.16 -22.29 -4.36
CA GLY A 38 6.20 -20.96 -5.02
C GLY A 38 4.92 -20.67 -5.82
N ILE A 39 4.92 -19.55 -6.57
CA ILE A 39 3.85 -19.17 -7.53
C ILE A 39 4.43 -19.33 -8.93
N ALA A 40 3.86 -20.22 -9.73
CA ALA A 40 4.39 -20.57 -11.05
C ALA A 40 4.61 -19.34 -11.95
N GLY A 41 5.83 -19.18 -12.47
CA GLY A 41 6.22 -18.03 -13.30
C GLY A 41 6.32 -16.69 -12.55
N VAL A 42 6.10 -16.68 -11.23
CA VAL A 42 6.12 -15.47 -10.38
C VAL A 42 7.25 -15.53 -9.36
N THR A 43 7.27 -16.55 -8.50
CA THR A 43 8.30 -16.73 -7.47
C THR A 43 8.88 -18.14 -7.54
N ALA A 44 10.16 -18.29 -7.21
CA ALA A 44 10.76 -19.61 -7.01
C ALA A 44 10.15 -20.29 -5.77
N ALA A 45 10.26 -21.62 -5.73
CA ALA A 45 9.88 -22.39 -4.54
C ALA A 45 10.73 -21.96 -3.32
N GLY A 46 10.09 -21.73 -2.19
CA GLY A 46 10.76 -21.30 -0.96
C GLY A 46 11.27 -19.85 -0.96
N ALA A 47 11.01 -19.06 -2.02
CA ALA A 47 11.38 -17.66 -2.04
C ALA A 47 10.55 -16.86 -1.02
N GLU A 48 11.22 -16.11 -0.14
CA GLU A 48 10.61 -15.30 0.92
C GLU A 48 11.12 -13.86 0.87
N PRO A 49 10.24 -12.86 1.15
CA PRO A 49 10.66 -11.47 1.27
C PRO A 49 11.70 -11.28 2.37
N GLN A 50 12.81 -10.65 2.02
CA GLN A 50 13.90 -10.32 2.92
C GLN A 50 13.80 -8.85 3.35
N LEU A 51 14.04 -8.58 4.63
CA LEU A 51 14.11 -7.22 5.15
C LEU A 51 15.35 -6.52 4.59
N VAL A 52 15.15 -5.39 3.91
CA VAL A 52 16.22 -4.50 3.44
C VAL A 52 16.65 -3.56 4.56
N GLN A 53 15.68 -2.86 5.12
CA GLN A 53 15.89 -1.93 6.24
C GLN A 53 14.60 -1.73 7.02
N GLU A 54 14.71 -1.50 8.32
CA GLU A 54 13.63 -1.05 9.21
C GLU A 54 14.03 0.25 9.93
N GLY A 55 13.13 0.76 10.76
CA GLY A 55 13.33 2.01 11.50
C GLY A 55 12.60 3.19 10.87
N PHE A 56 11.77 2.96 9.88
CA PHE A 56 10.77 3.89 9.37
C PHE A 56 9.55 3.91 10.29
N VAL A 57 8.53 4.72 9.96
CA VAL A 57 7.28 4.78 10.72
C VAL A 57 6.13 4.13 9.93
N PHE A 58 5.96 4.52 8.66
CA PHE A 58 4.98 3.93 7.77
C PHE A 58 5.42 4.10 6.32
N THR A 59 6.07 3.06 5.80
CA THR A 59 6.60 3.06 4.43
C THR A 59 5.51 2.83 3.41
N GLU A 60 5.55 3.61 2.32
CA GLU A 60 4.57 3.61 1.24
C GLU A 60 5.17 4.04 -0.11
N GLY A 61 4.33 4.10 -1.13
CA GLY A 61 4.59 4.65 -2.46
C GLY A 61 5.90 4.20 -3.11
N PRO A 62 6.24 2.90 -3.12
CA PRO A 62 7.46 2.44 -3.75
C PRO A 62 7.38 2.66 -5.25
N LEU A 63 8.45 3.16 -5.83
CA LEU A 63 8.55 3.50 -7.25
C LEU A 63 9.92 3.09 -7.79
N GLY A 64 9.95 2.06 -8.63
CA GLY A 64 11.17 1.60 -9.27
C GLY A 64 11.71 2.58 -10.31
N THR A 65 13.03 2.70 -10.40
CA THR A 65 13.71 3.57 -11.35
C THR A 65 14.46 2.78 -12.41
N THR A 66 14.77 3.42 -13.54
CA THR A 66 15.43 2.79 -14.69
C THR A 66 16.87 2.37 -14.42
N ASP A 67 17.52 2.99 -13.43
CA ASP A 67 18.86 2.63 -12.97
C ASP A 67 18.87 1.51 -11.92
N GLY A 68 17.70 0.95 -11.59
CA GLY A 68 17.56 -0.13 -10.62
C GLY A 68 17.38 0.34 -9.17
N GLY A 69 17.30 1.64 -8.91
CA GLY A 69 16.98 2.22 -7.62
C GLY A 69 15.49 2.19 -7.32
N LEU A 70 15.11 2.69 -6.14
CA LEU A 70 13.71 2.75 -5.70
C LEU A 70 13.47 4.03 -4.90
N TYR A 71 12.47 4.83 -5.26
CA TYR A 71 11.92 5.83 -4.36
C TYR A 71 10.85 5.20 -3.46
N PHE A 72 10.67 5.72 -2.25
CA PHE A 72 9.54 5.37 -1.37
C PHE A 72 9.27 6.49 -0.38
N SER A 73 8.04 6.54 0.10
CA SER A 73 7.58 7.49 1.11
C SER A 73 7.69 6.88 2.51
N ASP A 74 7.94 7.70 3.52
CA ASP A 74 7.65 7.43 4.93
C ASP A 74 6.67 8.52 5.40
N ILE A 75 5.38 8.18 5.40
CA ILE A 75 4.27 9.14 5.49
C ILE A 75 4.32 9.95 6.79
N ARG A 76 4.52 9.28 7.93
CA ARG A 76 4.38 9.91 9.26
C ARG A 76 5.45 10.94 9.58
N PRO A 77 6.75 10.69 9.32
CA PRO A 77 7.78 11.72 9.49
C PRO A 77 7.83 12.71 8.31
N ASN A 78 6.91 12.60 7.33
CA ASN A 78 6.86 13.48 6.16
C ASN A 78 8.15 13.44 5.32
N ARG A 79 8.59 12.24 4.90
CA ARG A 79 9.85 12.07 4.17
C ARG A 79 9.67 11.21 2.92
N ILE A 80 10.49 11.51 1.91
CA ILE A 80 10.68 10.65 0.74
C ILE A 80 12.15 10.22 0.72
N TYR A 81 12.36 8.95 0.55
CA TYR A 81 13.68 8.32 0.47
C TYR A 81 13.96 7.74 -0.91
N ARG A 82 15.21 7.48 -1.17
CA ARG A 82 15.66 6.70 -2.32
C ARG A 82 16.62 5.62 -1.87
N LEU A 83 16.32 4.38 -2.21
CA LEU A 83 17.26 3.27 -2.19
C LEU A 83 18.07 3.34 -3.50
N GLU A 84 19.35 3.58 -3.38
CA GLU A 84 20.28 3.60 -4.49
C GLU A 84 20.62 2.17 -4.95
N PRO A 85 21.06 1.96 -6.21
CA PRO A 85 21.46 0.63 -6.71
C PRO A 85 22.54 -0.06 -5.88
N ASN A 86 23.38 0.71 -5.16
CA ASN A 86 24.41 0.20 -4.26
C ASN A 86 23.89 -0.20 -2.86
N GLY A 87 22.58 -0.13 -2.63
CA GLY A 87 21.93 -0.49 -1.37
C GLY A 87 21.88 0.63 -0.33
N LYS A 88 22.44 1.82 -0.59
CA LYS A 88 22.35 2.96 0.32
C LYS A 88 20.97 3.60 0.24
N ILE A 89 20.36 3.90 1.39
CA ILE A 89 19.13 4.69 1.45
C ILE A 89 19.48 6.14 1.76
N ALA A 90 19.04 7.05 0.90
CA ALA A 90 19.25 8.49 1.01
C ALA A 90 17.92 9.23 1.18
N LEU A 91 17.94 10.29 2.00
CA LEU A 91 16.81 11.20 2.12
C LEU A 91 16.75 12.11 0.89
N VAL A 92 15.61 12.15 0.21
CA VAL A 92 15.38 12.95 -1.00
C VAL A 92 14.59 14.21 -0.71
N ARG A 93 13.61 14.10 0.20
CA ARG A 93 12.74 15.23 0.56
C ARG A 93 12.28 15.12 2.01
N GLU A 94 12.41 16.20 2.76
CA GLU A 94 11.72 16.46 4.02
C GLU A 94 10.44 17.26 3.77
N GLN A 95 9.57 17.32 4.77
CA GLN A 95 8.29 18.05 4.71
C GLN A 95 7.47 17.69 3.48
N SER A 96 7.32 16.37 3.25
CA SER A 96 6.61 15.86 2.08
C SER A 96 5.09 16.01 2.16
N ASN A 97 4.55 16.62 3.23
CA ASN A 97 3.12 16.87 3.45
C ASN A 97 2.25 15.59 3.36
N GLY A 98 2.72 14.52 4.01
CA GLY A 98 2.03 13.25 3.94
C GLY A 98 2.10 12.60 2.55
N ALA A 99 3.22 12.77 1.82
CA ALA A 99 3.40 12.10 0.54
C ALA A 99 3.23 10.59 0.71
N ASN A 100 2.39 10.00 -0.16
CA ASN A 100 2.07 8.59 -0.19
C ASN A 100 2.52 8.00 -1.54
N GLY A 101 1.63 7.82 -2.52
CA GLY A 101 1.97 7.33 -3.83
C GLY A 101 2.92 8.26 -4.60
N LEU A 102 3.86 7.66 -5.32
CA LEU A 102 4.87 8.35 -6.13
C LEU A 102 4.82 7.89 -7.58
N ALA A 103 5.15 8.79 -8.51
CA ALA A 103 5.36 8.45 -9.92
C ALA A 103 6.49 9.31 -10.52
N LEU A 104 7.07 8.87 -11.64
CA LEU A 104 8.02 9.65 -12.42
C LEU A 104 7.40 10.07 -13.75
N THR A 105 7.56 11.35 -14.11
CA THR A 105 7.28 11.82 -15.46
C THR A 105 8.32 11.28 -16.45
N ARG A 106 8.05 11.40 -17.75
CA ARG A 106 9.04 11.06 -18.79
C ARG A 106 10.34 11.85 -18.68
N ASP A 107 10.25 13.09 -18.18
CA ASP A 107 11.39 13.97 -17.99
C ASP A 107 12.17 13.66 -16.70
N GLY A 108 11.65 12.71 -15.89
CA GLY A 108 12.25 12.27 -14.63
C GLY A 108 11.93 13.18 -13.44
N ASP A 109 10.89 14.01 -13.53
CA ASP A 109 10.36 14.75 -12.40
C ASP A 109 9.57 13.79 -11.48
N LEU A 110 9.72 13.96 -10.17
CA LEU A 110 9.03 13.13 -9.16
C LEU A 110 7.68 13.74 -8.81
N LEU A 111 6.61 13.01 -9.07
CA LEU A 111 5.26 13.32 -8.63
C LEU A 111 4.98 12.65 -7.28
N ALA A 112 4.21 13.32 -6.43
CA ALA A 112 3.77 12.80 -5.15
C ALA A 112 2.31 13.16 -4.85
N ALA A 113 1.54 12.16 -4.41
CA ALA A 113 0.23 12.38 -3.82
C ALA A 113 0.42 12.79 -2.35
N GLU A 114 0.22 14.07 -2.05
CA GLU A 114 0.41 14.65 -0.72
C GLU A 114 -0.91 14.66 0.04
N GLY A 115 -1.15 13.63 0.88
CA GLY A 115 -2.41 13.45 1.61
C GLY A 115 -2.72 14.59 2.56
N ASP A 116 -1.76 15.03 3.36
CA ASP A 116 -1.90 16.17 4.28
C ASP A 116 -1.87 17.50 3.51
N GLY A 117 -1.11 17.57 2.42
CA GLY A 117 -1.03 18.73 1.52
C GLY A 117 -2.24 18.90 0.61
N LYS A 118 -3.09 17.87 0.51
CA LYS A 118 -4.30 17.82 -0.35
C LYS A 118 -4.04 18.21 -1.79
N ARG A 119 -2.94 17.73 -2.35
CA ARG A 119 -2.52 18.06 -3.71
C ARG A 119 -1.70 16.95 -4.33
N ILE A 120 -1.50 17.04 -5.64
CA ILE A 120 -0.41 16.38 -6.34
C ILE A 120 0.70 17.40 -6.55
N SER A 121 1.88 17.11 -6.03
CA SER A 121 3.07 17.92 -6.23
C SER A 121 4.00 17.31 -7.27
N LYS A 122 4.85 18.15 -7.85
CA LYS A 122 5.93 17.78 -8.77
C LYS A 122 7.23 18.38 -8.27
N ARG A 123 8.25 17.55 -8.08
CA ARG A 123 9.61 17.95 -7.79
C ARG A 123 10.47 17.72 -9.03
N SER A 124 10.95 18.82 -9.63
CA SER A 124 11.85 18.78 -10.76
C SER A 124 13.24 18.27 -10.35
N ARG A 125 14.07 17.89 -11.34
CA ARG A 125 15.43 17.38 -11.09
C ARG A 125 16.34 18.38 -10.38
N ASP A 126 16.14 19.69 -10.58
CA ASP A 126 16.84 20.77 -9.88
C ASP A 126 16.37 20.98 -8.43
N GLY A 127 15.35 20.23 -8.00
CA GLY A 127 14.77 20.33 -6.67
C GLY A 127 13.57 21.26 -6.55
N THR A 128 13.23 22.02 -7.60
CA THR A 128 12.07 22.92 -7.60
C THR A 128 10.78 22.15 -7.36
N LEU A 129 9.98 22.60 -6.39
CA LEU A 129 8.70 22.00 -6.03
C LEU A 129 7.55 22.87 -6.55
N THR A 130 6.64 22.26 -7.29
CA THR A 130 5.43 22.91 -7.83
C THR A 130 4.19 22.09 -7.54
N THR A 131 3.03 22.74 -7.46
CA THR A 131 1.73 22.08 -7.41
C THR A 131 1.25 21.76 -8.83
N VAL A 132 0.84 20.51 -9.06
CA VAL A 132 0.24 20.08 -10.32
C VAL A 132 -1.26 20.34 -10.31
N THR A 133 -1.94 19.86 -9.24
CA THR A 133 -3.39 20.04 -9.03
C THR A 133 -3.72 19.93 -7.54
N GLU A 134 -4.77 20.62 -7.10
CA GLU A 134 -5.25 20.64 -5.70
C GLU A 134 -6.69 20.16 -5.55
N GLY A 135 -7.33 19.72 -6.62
CA GLY A 135 -8.70 19.26 -6.61
C GLY A 135 -9.53 19.79 -7.77
N ILE A 136 -10.84 19.85 -7.61
CA ILE A 136 -11.79 20.19 -8.66
C ILE A 136 -12.69 21.38 -8.26
N ALA A 137 -12.88 22.35 -9.17
CA ALA A 137 -13.81 23.47 -9.00
C ALA A 137 -13.69 24.17 -7.63
N GLY A 138 -12.47 24.46 -7.16
CA GLY A 138 -12.18 25.10 -5.89
C GLY A 138 -12.42 24.21 -4.65
N LYS A 139 -12.74 22.92 -4.83
CA LYS A 139 -12.81 21.92 -3.76
C LYS A 139 -11.49 21.17 -3.71
N PRO A 140 -10.74 21.26 -2.59
CA PRO A 140 -9.48 20.52 -2.46
C PRO A 140 -9.73 19.03 -2.41
N PHE A 141 -8.72 18.24 -2.79
CA PHE A 141 -8.71 16.81 -2.49
C PHE A 141 -8.99 16.55 -1.01
N LEU A 142 -9.51 15.38 -0.69
CA LEU A 142 -9.77 14.95 0.68
C LEU A 142 -8.46 14.57 1.39
N ALA A 143 -7.77 13.61 0.83
CA ALA A 143 -6.42 13.14 1.14
C ALA A 143 -5.97 12.20 0.01
N PRO A 144 -5.40 12.71 -1.09
CA PRO A 144 -5.01 11.88 -2.23
C PRO A 144 -3.97 10.85 -1.78
N ASN A 145 -4.12 9.62 -2.28
CA ASN A 145 -3.36 8.47 -1.82
C ASN A 145 -2.38 7.97 -2.89
N ASP A 146 -2.87 7.52 -4.02
CA ASP A 146 -2.01 6.92 -5.04
C ASP A 146 -2.29 7.51 -6.43
N LEU A 147 -1.32 7.35 -7.35
CA LEU A 147 -1.42 7.89 -8.70
C LEU A 147 -0.67 7.03 -9.71
N ILE A 148 -1.15 7.02 -10.95
CA ILE A 148 -0.46 6.38 -12.07
C ILE A 148 -0.59 7.22 -13.32
N LEU A 149 0.50 7.32 -14.11
CA LEU A 149 0.49 8.03 -15.38
C LEU A 149 0.01 7.14 -16.53
N ASP A 150 -0.77 7.72 -17.42
CA ASP A 150 -1.06 7.13 -18.72
C ASP A 150 0.08 7.38 -19.73
N THR A 151 -0.04 6.78 -20.90
CA THR A 151 0.97 6.91 -21.97
C THR A 151 1.01 8.30 -22.61
N LYS A 152 0.04 9.16 -22.32
CA LYS A 152 -0.09 10.55 -22.87
C LYS A 152 0.35 11.60 -21.87
N GLY A 153 0.68 11.21 -20.61
CA GLY A 153 1.07 12.11 -19.53
C GLY A 153 -0.12 12.62 -18.70
N GLY A 154 -1.32 12.10 -18.93
CA GLY A 154 -2.42 12.23 -17.99
C GLY A 154 -2.20 11.31 -16.76
N MET A 155 -2.96 11.52 -15.69
CA MET A 155 -2.82 10.69 -14.49
C MET A 155 -4.16 10.31 -13.88
N TYR A 156 -4.25 9.08 -13.40
CA TYR A 156 -5.31 8.62 -12.52
C TYR A 156 -4.88 8.79 -11.07
N ILE A 157 -5.80 9.20 -10.20
CA ILE A 157 -5.53 9.54 -8.80
C ILE A 157 -6.63 8.94 -7.95
N THR A 158 -6.28 8.26 -6.87
CA THR A 158 -7.23 7.85 -5.82
C THR A 158 -7.24 8.85 -4.68
N ASP A 159 -8.44 9.18 -4.20
CA ASP A 159 -8.65 10.08 -3.07
C ASP A 159 -9.64 9.47 -2.06
N PRO A 160 -9.15 8.52 -1.25
CA PRO A 160 -9.98 7.83 -0.25
C PRO A 160 -10.40 8.73 0.91
N GLY A 161 -9.82 9.91 1.03
CA GLY A 161 -9.94 10.75 2.20
C GLY A 161 -9.13 10.27 3.41
N PRO A 162 -9.14 11.04 4.51
CA PRO A 162 -8.36 10.72 5.70
C PRO A 162 -8.91 9.51 6.46
N ARG A 163 -8.09 8.96 7.37
CA ARG A 163 -8.56 8.05 8.43
C ARG A 163 -8.68 8.81 9.77
N PRO A 164 -9.64 8.45 10.64
CA PRO A 164 -10.65 7.39 10.47
C PRO A 164 -11.64 7.71 9.34
N VAL A 165 -12.23 6.67 8.75
CA VAL A 165 -13.25 6.82 7.70
C VAL A 165 -14.46 7.58 8.28
N VAL A 166 -14.87 8.65 7.60
CA VAL A 166 -16.05 9.43 7.98
C VAL A 166 -17.27 8.83 7.32
N PRO A 167 -18.27 8.32 8.07
CA PRO A 167 -19.49 7.76 7.50
C PRO A 167 -20.21 8.77 6.58
N GLY A 168 -20.67 8.30 5.43
CA GLY A 168 -21.36 9.13 4.44
C GLY A 168 -20.48 10.07 3.62
N ARG A 169 -19.15 10.07 3.82
CA ARG A 169 -18.23 10.81 2.95
C ARG A 169 -17.96 10.00 1.69
N THR A 170 -18.15 10.63 0.55
CA THR A 170 -17.79 10.09 -0.76
C THR A 170 -16.26 10.13 -0.94
N ALA A 171 -15.68 9.04 -1.37
CA ALA A 171 -14.30 8.95 -1.84
C ALA A 171 -14.30 9.01 -3.38
N TYR A 172 -13.16 9.30 -3.99
CA TYR A 172 -13.11 9.57 -5.41
C TYR A 172 -11.94 8.87 -6.10
N VAL A 173 -12.18 8.53 -7.37
CA VAL A 173 -11.12 8.27 -8.35
C VAL A 173 -11.20 9.36 -9.40
N TYR A 174 -10.08 9.98 -9.70
CA TYR A 174 -9.99 11.08 -10.64
C TYR A 174 -9.12 10.73 -11.84
N TYR A 175 -9.35 11.44 -12.94
CA TYR A 175 -8.42 11.54 -14.07
C TYR A 175 -8.04 13.00 -14.30
N LEU A 176 -6.75 13.29 -14.34
CA LEU A 176 -6.22 14.58 -14.74
C LEU A 176 -5.65 14.45 -16.15
N PRO A 177 -6.27 15.08 -17.18
CA PRO A 177 -5.71 15.10 -18.52
C PRO A 177 -4.34 15.77 -18.56
N ALA A 178 -3.47 15.35 -19.47
CA ALA A 178 -2.15 15.94 -19.64
C ALA A 178 -2.23 17.47 -19.83
N GLY A 179 -1.48 18.21 -19.01
CA GLY A 179 -1.45 19.69 -19.02
C GLY A 179 -2.65 20.37 -18.39
N ALA A 180 -3.70 19.66 -18.01
CA ALA A 180 -4.83 20.22 -17.26
C ALA A 180 -4.42 20.60 -15.83
N LYS A 181 -5.22 21.46 -15.20
CA LYS A 181 -5.05 21.87 -13.80
C LYS A 181 -6.12 21.27 -12.90
N GLU A 182 -7.27 20.95 -13.45
CA GLU A 182 -8.39 20.37 -12.72
C GLU A 182 -8.66 18.96 -13.22
N PRO A 183 -8.74 17.96 -12.32
CA PRO A 183 -9.11 16.60 -12.67
C PRO A 183 -10.62 16.48 -12.89
N ILE A 184 -11.03 15.40 -13.53
CA ILE A 184 -12.43 14.97 -13.63
C ILE A 184 -12.67 13.76 -12.73
N VAL A 185 -13.86 13.67 -12.12
CA VAL A 185 -14.27 12.50 -11.38
C VAL A 185 -14.59 11.39 -12.36
N ILE A 186 -13.98 10.22 -12.18
CA ILE A 186 -14.27 9.02 -12.98
C ILE A 186 -15.00 7.93 -12.20
N ASP A 187 -14.89 7.91 -10.88
CA ASP A 187 -15.67 7.04 -10.00
C ASP A 187 -15.82 7.66 -8.60
N ASP A 188 -17.01 7.53 -8.02
CA ASP A 188 -17.36 7.95 -6.66
C ASP A 188 -18.14 6.86 -5.90
N GLN A 189 -18.10 5.62 -6.40
CA GLN A 189 -18.85 4.48 -5.87
C GLN A 189 -17.99 3.47 -5.14
N ILE A 190 -16.66 3.54 -5.23
CA ILE A 190 -15.76 2.71 -4.44
C ILE A 190 -15.71 3.28 -3.03
N ALA A 191 -15.95 2.45 -2.03
CA ALA A 191 -16.07 2.91 -0.65
C ALA A 191 -14.77 3.55 -0.12
N ARG A 192 -13.61 2.97 -0.49
CA ARG A 192 -12.29 3.53 -0.18
C ARG A 192 -11.27 3.12 -1.24
N PRO A 193 -11.26 3.80 -2.41
CA PRO A 193 -10.29 3.51 -3.46
C PRO A 193 -8.88 3.80 -2.94
N ASN A 194 -7.92 2.91 -3.24
CA ASN A 194 -6.56 3.05 -2.74
C ASN A 194 -5.55 2.78 -3.86
N GLY A 195 -5.03 1.58 -3.99
CA GLY A 195 -4.11 1.25 -5.06
C GLY A 195 -4.76 1.27 -6.44
N LEU A 196 -3.96 1.66 -7.44
CA LEU A 196 -4.40 1.63 -8.83
C LEU A 196 -3.24 1.27 -9.77
N THR A 197 -3.57 0.64 -10.90
CA THR A 197 -2.61 0.35 -11.97
C THR A 197 -3.30 0.30 -13.32
N LEU A 198 -2.49 0.41 -14.39
CA LEU A 198 -2.94 0.27 -15.78
C LEU A 198 -2.39 -1.03 -16.36
N ILE A 199 -3.25 -1.88 -16.89
CA ILE A 199 -2.88 -3.11 -17.61
C ILE A 199 -3.22 -2.98 -19.10
N ARG A 200 -2.81 -3.96 -19.91
CA ARG A 200 -3.09 -4.03 -21.35
C ARG A 200 -2.68 -2.76 -22.09
N ASP A 201 -1.42 -2.34 -21.87
CA ASP A 201 -0.86 -1.11 -22.46
C ASP A 201 -1.69 0.15 -22.17
N GLY A 202 -2.22 0.25 -20.95
CA GLY A 202 -2.99 1.40 -20.49
C GLY A 202 -4.46 1.39 -20.90
N ARG A 203 -4.98 0.29 -21.51
CA ARG A 203 -6.38 0.19 -21.94
C ARG A 203 -7.35 -0.21 -20.84
N THR A 204 -6.83 -0.68 -19.71
CA THR A 204 -7.67 -1.08 -18.57
C THR A 204 -7.08 -0.48 -17.29
N LEU A 205 -7.88 0.30 -16.59
CA LEU A 205 -7.56 0.79 -15.24
C LEU A 205 -8.06 -0.23 -14.21
N ILE A 206 -7.20 -0.59 -13.27
CA ILE A 206 -7.53 -1.43 -12.10
C ILE A 206 -7.48 -0.54 -10.87
N VAL A 207 -8.49 -0.65 -9.98
CA VAL A 207 -8.57 0.08 -8.71
C VAL A 207 -9.10 -0.88 -7.64
N ASP A 208 -8.45 -0.91 -6.47
CA ASP A 208 -8.92 -1.69 -5.34
C ASP A 208 -9.80 -0.89 -4.36
N ASP A 209 -10.41 -1.60 -3.41
CA ASP A 209 -11.17 -1.04 -2.30
C ASP A 209 -10.59 -1.55 -0.98
N THR A 210 -10.02 -0.65 -0.17
CA THR A 210 -9.46 -1.01 1.14
C THR A 210 -10.50 -1.65 2.07
N LEU A 211 -11.77 -1.25 1.97
CA LEU A 211 -12.83 -1.72 2.88
C LEU A 211 -13.41 -3.06 2.44
N GLY A 212 -13.53 -3.28 1.13
CA GLY A 212 -14.18 -4.45 0.56
C GLY A 212 -13.19 -5.42 -0.12
N PRO A 213 -13.61 -6.64 -0.43
CA PRO A 213 -12.76 -7.62 -1.12
C PRO A 213 -12.73 -7.44 -2.65
N ALA A 214 -13.54 -6.54 -3.21
CA ALA A 214 -13.64 -6.37 -4.65
C ALA A 214 -12.54 -5.45 -5.18
N VAL A 215 -11.94 -5.87 -6.28
CA VAL A 215 -11.04 -5.08 -7.12
C VAL A 215 -11.76 -4.79 -8.43
N TYR A 216 -11.74 -3.55 -8.88
CA TYR A 216 -12.52 -3.11 -10.03
C TYR A 216 -11.65 -2.87 -11.26
N ALA A 217 -12.20 -3.11 -12.43
CA ALA A 217 -11.60 -2.78 -13.73
C ALA A 217 -12.50 -1.84 -14.51
N TYR A 218 -11.88 -0.99 -15.31
CA TYR A 218 -12.53 -0.03 -16.20
C TYR A 218 -11.87 -0.06 -17.58
N ASP A 219 -12.63 0.09 -18.63
CA ASP A 219 -12.10 0.28 -19.98
C ASP A 219 -11.74 1.76 -20.18
N VAL A 220 -10.45 2.04 -20.38
CA VAL A 220 -9.92 3.38 -20.63
C VAL A 220 -10.26 3.82 -22.05
N GLN A 221 -10.80 5.04 -22.17
CA GLN A 221 -11.14 5.66 -23.44
C GLN A 221 -9.98 6.51 -23.98
N PRO A 222 -10.00 6.88 -25.27
CA PRO A 222 -8.93 7.71 -25.85
C PRO A 222 -8.72 9.07 -25.19
N ASP A 223 -9.73 9.62 -24.53
CA ASP A 223 -9.69 10.89 -23.79
C ASP A 223 -9.30 10.71 -22.31
N GLY A 224 -9.04 9.48 -21.88
CA GLY A 224 -8.73 9.13 -20.48
C GLY A 224 -9.94 8.90 -19.59
N SER A 225 -11.16 9.18 -20.07
CA SER A 225 -12.37 8.77 -19.37
C SER A 225 -12.47 7.25 -19.29
N VAL A 226 -13.36 6.73 -18.45
CA VAL A 226 -13.50 5.29 -18.26
C VAL A 226 -14.93 4.84 -18.48
N LYS A 227 -15.10 3.56 -18.88
CA LYS A 227 -16.40 2.90 -19.05
C LYS A 227 -16.34 1.48 -18.52
N ASN A 228 -17.51 0.82 -18.51
CA ASN A 228 -17.65 -0.61 -18.26
C ASN A 228 -17.00 -1.05 -16.94
N LYS A 229 -17.32 -0.34 -15.83
CA LYS A 229 -16.92 -0.77 -14.48
C LYS A 229 -17.37 -2.21 -14.26
N ARG A 230 -16.46 -3.06 -13.82
CA ARG A 230 -16.70 -4.47 -13.51
C ARG A 230 -15.79 -4.94 -12.41
N VAL A 231 -16.14 -6.03 -11.75
CA VAL A 231 -15.22 -6.70 -10.82
C VAL A 231 -14.13 -7.38 -11.64
N PHE A 232 -12.88 -7.03 -11.34
CA PHE A 232 -11.69 -7.66 -11.90
C PHE A 232 -11.32 -8.92 -11.13
N ALA A 233 -11.27 -8.81 -9.79
CA ALA A 233 -10.89 -9.89 -8.90
C ALA A 233 -11.61 -9.79 -7.55
N GLN A 234 -11.63 -10.92 -6.83
CA GLN A 234 -12.03 -10.98 -5.43
C GLN A 234 -10.82 -11.36 -4.59
N LEU A 235 -10.47 -10.51 -3.64
CA LEU A 235 -9.41 -10.76 -2.68
C LEU A 235 -9.78 -11.93 -1.76
N ARG A 236 -8.78 -12.70 -1.35
CA ARG A 236 -8.94 -13.95 -0.61
C ARG A 236 -8.31 -13.84 0.77
N ASP A 237 -8.64 -14.80 1.61
CA ASP A 237 -8.03 -14.95 2.94
C ASP A 237 -8.16 -13.69 3.82
N ILE A 238 -9.25 -12.94 3.62
CA ILE A 238 -9.60 -11.81 4.45
C ILE A 238 -10.32 -12.37 5.70
N PRO A 239 -9.83 -12.08 6.92
CA PRO A 239 -10.50 -12.53 8.13
C PRO A 239 -11.93 -11.99 8.22
N GLU A 240 -12.85 -12.83 8.72
CA GLU A 240 -14.25 -12.45 8.87
C GLU A 240 -14.41 -11.14 9.67
N GLY A 241 -15.25 -10.24 9.19
CA GLY A 241 -15.52 -8.95 9.82
C GLY A 241 -14.36 -7.94 9.75
N LYS A 242 -13.31 -8.21 8.95
CA LYS A 242 -12.19 -7.29 8.74
C LYS A 242 -12.26 -6.64 7.36
N GLU A 243 -11.70 -5.44 7.26
CA GLU A 243 -11.40 -4.80 5.98
C GLU A 243 -10.40 -5.66 5.20
N SER A 244 -10.44 -5.61 3.88
CA SER A 244 -9.46 -6.30 3.03
C SER A 244 -8.04 -5.78 3.25
N GLY A 245 -7.93 -4.50 3.65
CA GLY A 245 -6.68 -3.80 3.74
C GLY A 245 -5.97 -3.75 2.39
N ALA A 246 -6.73 -3.85 1.27
CA ALA A 246 -6.19 -3.61 -0.05
C ALA A 246 -5.61 -2.21 -0.08
N ASP A 247 -4.36 -2.12 -0.58
CA ASP A 247 -3.58 -0.90 -0.52
C ASP A 247 -2.87 -0.69 -1.86
N GLY A 248 -1.57 -0.53 -1.91
CA GLY A 248 -0.91 -0.35 -3.19
C GLY A 248 -0.80 -1.62 -4.05
N MET A 249 -0.48 -1.44 -5.33
CA MET A 249 -0.33 -2.54 -6.26
C MET A 249 0.82 -2.36 -7.25
N ALA A 250 1.41 -3.47 -7.67
CA ALA A 250 2.41 -3.54 -8.72
C ALA A 250 1.89 -4.31 -9.93
N LEU A 251 2.61 -4.19 -11.04
CA LEU A 251 2.36 -4.88 -12.30
C LEU A 251 3.64 -5.53 -12.82
N ASP A 252 3.51 -6.68 -13.48
CA ASP A 252 4.61 -7.25 -14.27
C ASP A 252 4.35 -7.21 -15.79
N ARG A 253 5.32 -7.67 -16.58
CA ARG A 253 5.26 -7.66 -18.05
C ARG A 253 4.14 -8.54 -18.64
N GLU A 254 3.62 -9.50 -17.88
CA GLU A 254 2.53 -10.38 -18.29
C GLU A 254 1.17 -9.85 -17.82
N ASP A 255 1.11 -8.57 -17.43
CA ASP A 255 -0.09 -7.93 -16.86
C ASP A 255 -0.63 -8.64 -15.60
N ARG A 256 0.22 -9.38 -14.86
CA ARG A 256 -0.16 -9.90 -13.55
C ARG A 256 -0.14 -8.76 -12.54
N VAL A 257 -1.22 -8.66 -11.78
CA VAL A 257 -1.42 -7.60 -10.78
C VAL A 257 -1.09 -8.14 -9.39
N TYR A 258 -0.27 -7.43 -8.66
CA TYR A 258 0.20 -7.73 -7.31
C TYR A 258 -0.44 -6.75 -6.35
N ILE A 259 -1.39 -7.19 -5.51
CA ILE A 259 -2.18 -6.33 -4.63
C ILE A 259 -1.81 -6.61 -3.18
N THR A 260 -1.36 -5.60 -2.45
CA THR A 260 -1.10 -5.71 -1.02
C THR A 260 -2.41 -5.76 -0.24
N THR A 261 -2.48 -6.63 0.75
CA THR A 261 -3.68 -6.88 1.56
C THR A 261 -3.29 -7.27 2.99
N VAL A 262 -4.26 -7.42 3.89
CA VAL A 262 -4.02 -7.99 5.23
C VAL A 262 -3.49 -9.42 5.18
N ALA A 263 -3.72 -10.16 4.08
CA ALA A 263 -3.25 -11.53 3.91
C ALA A 263 -1.82 -11.64 3.36
N GLY A 264 -1.24 -10.56 2.86
CA GLY A 264 0.04 -10.49 2.13
C GLY A 264 -0.14 -9.84 0.77
N VAL A 265 0.78 -10.08 -0.18
CA VAL A 265 0.66 -9.61 -1.56
C VAL A 265 -0.02 -10.68 -2.40
N GLN A 266 -1.26 -10.45 -2.82
CA GLN A 266 -2.04 -11.36 -3.65
C GLN A 266 -1.75 -11.12 -5.13
N VAL A 267 -1.52 -12.19 -5.86
CA VAL A 267 -1.15 -12.13 -7.29
C VAL A 267 -2.29 -12.66 -8.14
N PHE A 268 -2.66 -11.88 -9.14
CA PHE A 268 -3.72 -12.22 -10.11
C PHE A 268 -3.16 -12.14 -11.54
N ASP A 269 -3.66 -12.98 -12.44
CA ASP A 269 -3.34 -12.85 -13.86
C ASP A 269 -4.13 -11.68 -14.52
N ALA A 270 -3.85 -11.42 -15.80
CA ALA A 270 -4.50 -10.35 -16.57
C ALA A 270 -6.03 -10.50 -16.74
N ALA A 271 -6.58 -11.65 -16.37
CA ALA A 271 -8.02 -11.93 -16.36
C ALA A 271 -8.63 -11.86 -14.96
N GLY A 272 -7.83 -11.57 -13.93
CA GLY A 272 -8.28 -11.50 -12.54
C GLY A 272 -8.33 -12.85 -11.83
N LYS A 273 -7.75 -13.90 -12.41
CA LYS A 273 -7.64 -15.20 -11.77
C LYS A 273 -6.54 -15.17 -10.72
N TYR A 274 -6.87 -15.58 -9.51
CA TYR A 274 -5.91 -15.68 -8.40
C TYR A 274 -4.84 -16.76 -8.69
N LEU A 275 -3.58 -16.39 -8.48
CA LEU A 275 -2.41 -17.26 -8.69
C LEU A 275 -1.75 -17.69 -7.37
N GLY A 276 -1.80 -16.84 -6.33
CA GLY A 276 -1.20 -17.12 -5.04
C GLY A 276 -1.02 -15.87 -4.18
N THR A 277 -0.51 -16.06 -2.96
CA THR A 277 -0.19 -14.95 -2.04
C THR A 277 1.26 -15.04 -1.60
N ILE A 278 2.02 -13.96 -1.76
CA ILE A 278 3.34 -13.77 -1.20
C ILE A 278 3.15 -13.29 0.25
N LYS A 279 3.58 -14.11 1.21
CA LYS A 279 3.53 -13.73 2.63
C LYS A 279 4.65 -12.77 2.96
N VAL A 280 4.36 -11.78 3.78
CA VAL A 280 5.33 -10.78 4.26
C VAL A 280 5.27 -10.77 5.77
N ALA A 281 6.41 -10.63 6.44
CA ALA A 281 6.50 -10.68 7.90
C ALA A 281 5.69 -9.57 8.59
N ARG A 282 5.53 -8.41 7.91
CA ARG A 282 4.65 -7.31 8.34
C ARG A 282 3.57 -7.09 7.29
N GLN A 283 2.44 -6.54 7.69
CA GLN A 283 1.38 -6.21 6.73
C GLN A 283 1.91 -5.27 5.65
N PRO A 284 1.92 -5.70 4.37
CA PRO A 284 2.37 -4.86 3.28
C PRO A 284 1.38 -3.72 3.04
N ALA A 285 1.92 -2.57 2.65
CA ALA A 285 1.15 -1.40 2.25
C ALA A 285 1.22 -1.19 0.73
N ASN A 286 2.40 -1.38 0.10
CA ASN A 286 2.52 -1.17 -1.34
C ASN A 286 3.69 -2.01 -1.91
N ALA A 287 3.78 -2.12 -3.24
CA ALA A 287 4.84 -2.87 -3.89
C ALA A 287 5.25 -2.26 -5.24
N ALA A 288 6.51 -2.44 -5.64
CA ALA A 288 7.00 -2.04 -6.96
C ALA A 288 8.14 -2.94 -7.42
N PHE A 289 8.19 -3.21 -8.71
CA PHE A 289 9.33 -3.85 -9.34
C PHE A 289 10.48 -2.87 -9.55
N SER A 290 11.70 -3.28 -9.21
CA SER A 290 12.93 -2.54 -9.48
C SER A 290 14.14 -3.50 -9.57
N GLY A 291 15.37 -2.97 -9.40
CA GLY A 291 16.60 -3.69 -9.61
C GLY A 291 17.07 -3.62 -11.07
N PRO A 292 18.27 -4.09 -11.39
CA PRO A 292 18.88 -3.95 -12.73
C PRO A 292 18.00 -4.49 -13.85
N ASP A 293 17.36 -5.64 -13.61
CA ASP A 293 16.53 -6.33 -14.60
C ASP A 293 15.04 -6.25 -14.27
N LYS A 294 14.65 -5.36 -13.33
CA LYS A 294 13.29 -5.27 -12.80
C LYS A 294 12.72 -6.63 -12.32
N ARG A 295 13.60 -7.47 -11.76
CA ARG A 295 13.26 -8.78 -11.19
C ARG A 295 13.30 -8.81 -9.67
N VAL A 296 13.29 -7.65 -9.05
CA VAL A 296 13.16 -7.52 -7.60
C VAL A 296 11.83 -6.83 -7.31
N LEU A 297 10.95 -7.50 -6.56
CA LEU A 297 9.76 -6.88 -6.00
C LEU A 297 10.15 -6.27 -4.66
N TYR A 298 10.12 -4.94 -4.58
CA TYR A 298 10.22 -4.23 -3.31
C TYR A 298 8.83 -4.07 -2.72
N ILE A 299 8.74 -4.26 -1.40
CA ILE A 299 7.48 -4.23 -0.66
C ILE A 299 7.66 -3.30 0.52
N THR A 300 6.90 -2.22 0.57
CA THR A 300 6.78 -1.37 1.75
C THR A 300 5.79 -2.01 2.72
N ALA A 301 6.20 -2.16 3.99
CA ALA A 301 5.41 -2.89 4.96
C ALA A 301 5.63 -2.31 6.37
N ARG A 302 4.73 -1.42 6.79
CA ARG A 302 4.81 -0.73 8.07
C ARG A 302 6.15 -0.02 8.26
N GLU A 303 6.95 -0.41 9.26
CA GLU A 303 8.23 0.19 9.60
C GLU A 303 9.40 -0.34 8.74
N GLY A 304 9.14 -1.20 7.76
CA GLY A 304 10.16 -1.90 7.00
C GLY A 304 10.01 -1.80 5.48
N LEU A 305 11.15 -1.83 4.81
CA LEU A 305 11.27 -2.08 3.38
C LEU A 305 11.77 -3.50 3.17
N TYR A 306 11.06 -4.29 2.36
CA TYR A 306 11.39 -5.66 2.02
C TYR A 306 11.73 -5.78 0.53
N ARG A 307 12.44 -6.85 0.18
CA ARG A 307 12.73 -7.24 -1.21
C ARG A 307 12.47 -8.73 -1.41
N LEU A 308 12.07 -9.10 -2.61
CA LEU A 308 11.94 -10.49 -3.05
C LEU A 308 12.47 -10.62 -4.48
N ASP A 309 13.38 -11.57 -4.69
CA ASP A 309 13.83 -11.91 -6.03
C ASP A 309 12.76 -12.71 -6.76
N MET A 310 12.40 -12.27 -7.98
CA MET A 310 11.25 -12.74 -8.73
C MET A 310 11.66 -13.51 -9.98
N LEU A 311 10.88 -14.51 -10.36
CA LEU A 311 10.90 -15.08 -11.72
C LEU A 311 10.21 -14.13 -12.69
N ALA A 312 9.17 -13.45 -12.24
CA ALA A 312 8.49 -12.40 -12.99
C ALA A 312 9.39 -11.16 -13.16
N GLN A 313 9.06 -10.33 -14.14
CA GLN A 313 9.79 -9.09 -14.44
C GLN A 313 8.83 -7.93 -14.55
N GLY A 314 9.15 -6.81 -13.90
CA GLY A 314 8.39 -5.57 -14.00
C GLY A 314 8.35 -5.02 -15.43
N PRO A 315 7.34 -4.21 -15.79
CA PRO A 315 7.18 -3.68 -17.14
C PRO A 315 8.21 -2.60 -17.47
N ASP A 316 8.49 -2.45 -18.77
CA ASP A 316 9.35 -1.37 -19.30
C ASP A 316 8.53 -0.10 -19.53
N ARG A 317 7.90 0.41 -18.49
CA ARG A 317 7.24 1.70 -18.55
C ARG A 317 7.83 2.67 -17.54
N ILE A 318 7.78 3.96 -17.87
CA ILE A 318 8.06 5.05 -16.96
C ILE A 318 6.77 5.28 -16.14
N GLY A 319 6.91 5.65 -14.93
CA GLY A 319 5.80 5.80 -14.02
C GLY A 319 5.80 4.69 -12.96
N LYS A 320 4.72 4.09 -12.72
CA LYS A 320 4.59 3.07 -11.67
C LYS A 320 4.61 1.67 -12.24
#